data_0701db152b2d6b066b397f84c9a008c8
#
_entry.id   0701db152b2d6b066b397f84c9a008c8
#
_cell.length_a   1.000
_cell.length_b   1.000
_cell.length_c   1.000
_cell.angle_alpha   90.00
_cell.angle_beta   90.00
_cell.angle_gamma   90.00
#
_symmetry.space_group_name_H-M   'P 1'
#
loop_
_entity.id
_entity.type
_entity.pdbx_description
1 polymer ?
#
loop_
_entity_poly.entity_id
_entity_poly.type
_entity_poly.pdbx_seq_one_letter_code
_entity_poly.pdbx_strand_id
1 'polypeptide(L)'
;MKDGEPCTSRGVSTVLEGVTPRPLTKGSMAWRFLPYELYTNMRYLQYGTLQKLGLGHFDSWSSSFGETQTAIELAPEGTGYRAKTRFAKFFNLPELISLFKESADIQTPDMLKLPVPEAEYENVVLKPSEYQQDMVASLAERAEAVRDRRVDAAVDNMLKITNDGRKLALDQRLINDMLPDNENSKATTCVEKAFEIWEQTKEQKSTQLIFCDLSTPKGDGTFNVYEDIKKKLMEKGVPENEIAFIHDANTELRKAELFGKVRSGQVRFLLGSTQKMGAGTNVQDRLIALHHLDVPWRPSDVGRILRTFKIKKNVEVTDNGKIII
;
A
#
# COMPACT_ATOMS: atom_id res chain seq x y z
N MET A 1 -11.95 10.61 -35.91
CA MET A 1 -11.52 10.22 -34.58
C MET A 1 -12.37 10.99 -33.59
N LYS A 2 -13.20 10.34 -32.81
CA LYS A 2 -14.06 11.00 -31.81
C LYS A 2 -13.18 11.45 -30.68
N ASP A 3 -13.22 12.70 -30.33
CA ASP A 3 -12.54 13.29 -29.19
C ASP A 3 -12.99 12.59 -27.93
N GLY A 4 -12.00 12.06 -27.19
CA GLY A 4 -12.26 11.22 -26.05
C GLY A 4 -13.00 11.95 -24.94
N GLU A 5 -13.99 11.27 -24.38
CA GLU A 5 -14.69 11.69 -23.18
C GLU A 5 -13.74 11.93 -22.01
N PRO A 6 -13.99 12.94 -21.17
CA PRO A 6 -13.12 13.22 -20.03
C PRO A 6 -13.15 12.07 -19.03
N CYS A 7 -11.98 11.57 -18.71
CA CYS A 7 -11.78 10.61 -17.62
C CYS A 7 -12.29 11.21 -16.31
N THR A 8 -13.15 10.48 -15.62
CA THR A 8 -13.81 10.88 -14.38
C THR A 8 -12.83 11.35 -13.30
N SER A 9 -13.29 12.23 -12.43
CA SER A 9 -12.67 13.00 -11.35
C SER A 9 -11.66 12.29 -10.39
N ARG A 10 -11.31 11.03 -10.62
CA ARG A 10 -10.32 10.29 -9.82
C ARG A 10 -8.88 10.81 -9.97
N GLY A 11 -8.58 11.56 -11.03
CA GLY A 11 -7.23 12.07 -11.29
C GLY A 11 -6.81 13.26 -10.45
N VAL A 12 -7.75 14.15 -10.12
CA VAL A 12 -7.44 15.43 -9.43
C VAL A 12 -7.05 15.23 -7.97
N SER A 13 -7.72 14.32 -7.28
CA SER A 13 -7.42 13.98 -5.87
C SER A 13 -6.03 13.37 -5.69
N THR A 14 -5.57 12.59 -6.67
CA THR A 14 -4.28 11.89 -6.63
C THR A 14 -3.09 12.84 -6.79
N VAL A 15 -3.27 13.98 -7.48
CA VAL A 15 -2.19 14.95 -7.70
C VAL A 15 -1.82 15.70 -6.45
N LEU A 16 -2.81 16.11 -5.66
CA LEU A 16 -2.58 16.86 -4.42
C LEU A 16 -1.98 15.99 -3.31
N GLU A 17 -2.33 14.69 -3.29
CA GLU A 17 -1.80 13.73 -2.31
C GLU A 17 -0.40 13.19 -2.66
N GLY A 18 0.01 13.26 -3.92
CA GLY A 18 1.25 12.64 -4.42
C GLY A 18 2.50 13.52 -4.34
N VAL A 19 2.38 14.81 -4.02
CA VAL A 19 3.51 15.76 -3.99
C VAL A 19 4.22 15.73 -2.64
N THR A 20 4.74 14.57 -2.25
CA THR A 20 5.69 14.50 -1.15
C THR A 20 7.03 14.01 -1.65
N PRO A 21 8.09 14.82 -1.56
CA PRO A 21 9.42 14.32 -1.82
C PRO A 21 9.77 13.27 -0.77
N ARG A 22 10.09 12.03 -1.18
CA ARG A 22 10.84 11.13 -0.32
C ARG A 22 12.30 11.53 -0.37
N PRO A 23 12.97 11.67 0.76
CA PRO A 23 14.41 11.68 0.75
C PRO A 23 14.87 10.27 0.38
N LEU A 24 15.16 10.05 -0.88
CA LEU A 24 16.06 8.99 -1.28
C LEU A 24 17.46 9.53 -1.05
N THR A 25 18.26 8.80 -0.25
CA THR A 25 19.70 8.96 -0.03
C THR A 25 20.32 10.20 -0.67
N LYS A 26 20.92 11.07 0.11
CA LYS A 26 21.56 12.34 -0.27
C LYS A 26 21.63 12.57 -1.79
N GLY A 27 20.68 13.32 -2.34
CA GLY A 27 20.82 13.91 -3.66
C GLY A 27 19.74 13.67 -4.70
N SER A 28 18.69 12.87 -4.48
CA SER A 28 17.64 12.71 -5.49
C SER A 28 16.22 12.86 -4.92
N MET A 29 15.54 13.94 -5.32
CA MET A 29 14.09 14.05 -5.19
C MET A 29 13.43 13.17 -6.24
N ALA A 30 12.87 12.04 -5.84
CA ALA A 30 12.04 11.23 -6.73
C ALA A 30 10.59 11.68 -6.59
N TRP A 31 10.09 12.42 -7.55
CA TRP A 31 8.68 12.71 -7.73
C TRP A 31 7.95 11.43 -8.15
N ARG A 32 6.91 11.08 -7.42
CA ARG A 32 6.17 9.83 -7.64
C ARG A 32 4.98 9.96 -8.59
N PHE A 33 4.92 11.04 -9.35
CA PHE A 33 4.03 11.09 -10.48
C PHE A 33 4.60 10.27 -11.62
N LEU A 34 3.77 9.39 -12.16
CA LEU A 34 4.00 8.99 -13.53
C LEU A 34 3.87 10.28 -14.36
N PRO A 35 4.84 10.61 -15.21
CA PRO A 35 4.81 11.83 -16.02
C PRO A 35 3.52 12.01 -16.79
N TYR A 36 2.92 10.91 -17.20
CA TYR A 36 1.64 10.86 -17.84
C TYR A 36 0.49 11.40 -16.95
N GLU A 37 0.49 11.10 -15.65
CA GLU A 37 -0.53 11.60 -14.71
C GLU A 37 -0.43 13.12 -14.56
N LEU A 38 0.78 13.66 -14.42
CA LEU A 38 0.99 15.10 -14.32
C LEU A 38 0.57 15.83 -15.61
N TYR A 39 1.01 15.32 -16.77
CA TYR A 39 0.57 15.89 -18.06
C TYR A 39 -0.95 15.86 -18.21
N THR A 40 -1.59 14.77 -17.85
CA THR A 40 -3.05 14.63 -17.90
C THR A 40 -3.73 15.71 -17.06
N ASN A 41 -3.27 15.92 -15.82
CA ASN A 41 -3.81 16.96 -14.96
C ASN A 41 -3.59 18.37 -15.55
N MET A 42 -2.39 18.67 -16.02
CA MET A 42 -2.10 19.95 -16.68
C MET A 42 -2.98 20.16 -17.92
N ARG A 43 -3.21 19.09 -18.69
CA ARG A 43 -4.08 19.16 -19.86
C ARG A 43 -5.54 19.50 -19.51
N TYR A 44 -6.06 19.00 -18.38
CA TYR A 44 -7.40 19.35 -17.91
C TYR A 44 -7.46 20.76 -17.31
N LEU A 45 -6.47 21.16 -16.54
CA LEU A 45 -6.50 22.39 -15.77
C LEU A 45 -6.05 23.62 -16.58
N GLN A 46 -5.11 23.44 -17.51
CA GLN A 46 -4.44 24.57 -18.21
C GLN A 46 -4.13 24.28 -19.69
N TYR A 47 -5.06 23.60 -20.38
CA TYR A 47 -4.86 23.22 -21.79
C TYR A 47 -4.54 24.40 -22.71
N GLY A 48 -5.21 25.53 -22.50
CA GLY A 48 -4.97 26.75 -23.30
C GLY A 48 -3.54 27.30 -23.16
N THR A 49 -2.96 27.21 -21.95
CA THR A 49 -1.56 27.58 -21.70
C THR A 49 -0.61 26.60 -22.37
N LEU A 50 -0.88 25.29 -22.26
CA LEU A 50 -0.08 24.26 -22.91
C LEU A 50 -0.08 24.42 -24.44
N GLN A 51 -1.23 24.74 -25.04
CA GLN A 51 -1.32 25.00 -26.49
C GLN A 51 -0.47 26.21 -26.92
N LYS A 52 -0.55 27.32 -26.18
CA LYS A 52 0.23 28.55 -26.48
C LYS A 52 1.74 28.29 -26.42
N LEU A 53 2.17 27.39 -25.54
CA LEU A 53 3.57 27.00 -25.37
C LEU A 53 4.03 25.86 -26.30
N GLY A 54 3.14 25.34 -27.17
CA GLY A 54 3.45 24.21 -28.04
C GLY A 54 3.53 22.85 -27.30
N LEU A 55 3.07 22.79 -26.04
CA LEU A 55 3.12 21.62 -25.15
C LEU A 55 1.79 20.85 -25.08
N GLY A 56 0.88 21.11 -26.02
CA GLY A 56 -0.46 20.52 -26.05
C GLY A 56 -0.48 19.00 -26.32
N HIS A 57 0.59 18.44 -26.91
CA HIS A 57 0.78 17.02 -27.12
C HIS A 57 1.75 16.44 -26.09
N PHE A 58 1.48 15.20 -25.65
CA PHE A 58 2.31 14.53 -24.64
C PHE A 58 3.79 14.42 -25.04
N ASP A 59 4.06 14.12 -26.31
CA ASP A 59 5.43 13.96 -26.79
C ASP A 59 6.23 15.28 -26.72
N SER A 60 5.60 16.41 -27.06
CA SER A 60 6.23 17.73 -26.94
C SER A 60 6.47 18.09 -25.48
N TRP A 61 5.49 17.83 -24.61
CA TRP A 61 5.61 18.07 -23.18
C TRP A 61 6.67 17.18 -22.54
N SER A 62 6.67 15.88 -22.90
CA SER A 62 7.64 14.91 -22.36
C SER A 62 9.08 15.21 -22.81
N SER A 63 9.25 15.70 -24.04
CA SER A 63 10.55 16.14 -24.54
C SER A 63 11.10 17.36 -23.79
N SER A 64 10.20 18.23 -23.29
CA SER A 64 10.58 19.43 -22.56
C SER A 64 10.86 19.21 -21.08
N PHE A 65 10.22 18.21 -20.47
CA PHE A 65 10.25 18.01 -19.02
C PHE A 65 10.65 16.60 -18.58
N GLY A 66 10.89 15.68 -19.52
CA GLY A 66 11.09 14.30 -19.21
C GLY A 66 12.39 13.70 -19.72
N GLU A 67 13.02 12.89 -18.86
CA GLU A 67 14.20 12.12 -19.20
C GLU A 67 13.90 10.62 -19.06
N THR A 68 14.17 9.87 -20.12
CA THR A 68 14.09 8.40 -20.08
C THR A 68 15.41 7.82 -19.65
N GLN A 69 15.37 6.83 -18.75
CA GLN A 69 16.54 6.07 -18.35
C GLN A 69 16.33 4.60 -18.65
N THR A 70 17.37 3.97 -19.17
CA THR A 70 17.44 2.52 -19.31
C THR A 70 18.13 1.96 -18.08
N ALA A 71 17.40 1.19 -17.29
CA ALA A 71 17.93 0.49 -16.13
C ALA A 71 18.00 -1.02 -16.44
N ILE A 72 19.05 -1.66 -15.92
CA ILE A 72 19.14 -3.12 -15.89
C ILE A 72 18.41 -3.57 -14.64
N GLU A 73 17.33 -4.33 -14.82
CA GLU A 73 16.50 -4.85 -13.75
C GLU A 73 16.59 -6.36 -13.72
N LEU A 74 16.44 -6.93 -12.51
CA LEU A 74 16.21 -8.37 -12.39
C LEU A 74 14.90 -8.70 -13.13
N ALA A 75 14.94 -9.73 -13.95
CA ALA A 75 13.75 -10.17 -14.65
C ALA A 75 12.68 -10.66 -13.66
N PRO A 76 11.36 -10.45 -13.93
CA PRO A 76 10.30 -10.84 -13.02
C PRO A 76 10.31 -12.32 -12.63
N GLU A 77 10.85 -13.16 -13.48
CA GLU A 77 11.05 -14.59 -13.27
C GLU A 77 12.16 -14.92 -12.26
N GLY A 78 12.88 -13.91 -11.76
CA GLY A 78 13.97 -14.07 -10.78
C GLY A 78 15.28 -14.57 -11.38
N THR A 79 15.32 -14.89 -12.67
CA THR A 79 16.50 -15.39 -13.40
C THR A 79 16.93 -14.40 -14.47
N GLY A 80 18.19 -13.95 -14.40
CA GLY A 80 18.78 -13.04 -15.39
C GLY A 80 18.36 -11.56 -15.23
N TYR A 81 18.89 -10.74 -16.11
CA TYR A 81 18.67 -9.31 -16.13
C TYR A 81 18.08 -8.86 -17.46
N ARG A 82 17.23 -7.86 -17.42
CA ARG A 82 16.67 -7.21 -18.62
C ARG A 82 16.92 -5.71 -18.58
N ALA A 83 17.21 -5.14 -19.74
CA ALA A 83 17.23 -3.70 -19.91
C ALA A 83 15.79 -3.19 -20.11
N LYS A 84 15.36 -2.24 -19.31
CA LYS A 84 14.05 -1.59 -19.46
C LYS A 84 14.21 -0.09 -19.44
N THR A 85 13.78 0.56 -20.51
CA THR A 85 13.72 2.02 -20.61
C THR A 85 12.42 2.51 -20.04
N ARG A 86 12.51 3.44 -19.09
CA ARG A 86 11.34 4.10 -18.48
C ARG A 86 11.58 5.59 -18.41
N PHE A 87 10.49 6.32 -18.40
CA PHE A 87 10.51 7.71 -18.01
C PHE A 87 10.87 7.77 -16.52
N ALA A 88 12.06 8.23 -16.19
CA ALA A 88 12.63 8.06 -14.85
C ALA A 88 12.82 9.35 -14.08
N LYS A 89 13.01 10.47 -14.77
CA LYS A 89 13.28 11.76 -14.16
C LYS A 89 12.56 12.88 -14.86
N PHE A 90 12.27 13.92 -14.09
CA PHE A 90 11.94 15.21 -14.65
C PHE A 90 13.21 16.05 -14.76
N PHE A 91 13.40 16.72 -15.88
CA PHE A 91 14.36 17.80 -16.00
C PHE A 91 13.59 19.13 -16.17
N ASN A 92 14.29 20.24 -16.12
CA ASN A 92 13.67 21.57 -16.14
C ASN A 92 12.52 21.75 -15.14
N LEU A 93 12.75 21.19 -13.94
CA LEU A 93 11.75 21.12 -12.89
C LEU A 93 11.25 22.49 -12.42
N PRO A 94 12.09 23.54 -12.28
CA PRO A 94 11.63 24.86 -11.88
C PRO A 94 10.58 25.45 -12.80
N GLU A 95 10.76 25.29 -14.13
CA GLU A 95 9.81 25.77 -15.13
C GLU A 95 8.52 24.95 -15.12
N LEU A 96 8.63 23.62 -15.03
CA LEU A 96 7.47 22.73 -14.90
C LEU A 96 6.63 23.08 -13.67
N ILE A 97 7.26 23.29 -12.52
CA ILE A 97 6.56 23.63 -11.27
C ILE A 97 5.95 25.05 -11.39
N SER A 98 6.68 26.01 -11.97
CA SER A 98 6.15 27.36 -12.18
C SER A 98 4.90 27.34 -13.05
N LEU A 99 4.94 26.57 -14.15
CA LEU A 99 3.81 26.39 -15.05
C LEU A 99 2.63 25.70 -14.34
N PHE A 100 2.89 24.67 -13.55
CA PHE A 100 1.83 23.94 -12.85
C PHE A 100 1.19 24.78 -11.73
N LYS A 101 1.96 25.64 -11.05
CA LYS A 101 1.48 26.57 -10.01
C LYS A 101 0.48 27.61 -10.52
N GLU A 102 0.41 27.88 -11.83
CA GLU A 102 -0.62 28.76 -12.39
C GLU A 102 -2.04 28.23 -12.17
N SER A 103 -2.19 26.91 -12.04
CA SER A 103 -3.47 26.22 -11.89
C SER A 103 -3.59 25.35 -10.65
N ALA A 104 -2.55 25.26 -9.83
CA ALA A 104 -2.51 24.39 -8.66
C ALA A 104 -1.80 25.05 -7.48
N ASP A 105 -2.34 24.86 -6.27
CA ASP A 105 -1.67 25.17 -5.03
C ASP A 105 -0.85 23.96 -4.56
N ILE A 106 0.46 24.14 -4.39
CA ILE A 106 1.38 23.10 -3.99
C ILE A 106 1.79 23.32 -2.54
N GLN A 107 1.31 22.45 -1.65
CA GLN A 107 1.65 22.46 -0.23
C GLN A 107 2.49 21.24 0.11
N THR A 108 3.69 21.45 0.64
CA THR A 108 4.54 20.37 1.16
C THR A 108 4.23 20.11 2.65
N PRO A 109 4.54 18.92 3.20
CA PRO A 109 4.39 18.65 4.63
C PRO A 109 5.12 19.67 5.52
N ASP A 110 6.28 20.14 5.09
CA ASP A 110 7.09 21.14 5.81
C ASP A 110 6.40 22.52 5.85
N MET A 111 5.69 22.87 4.77
CA MET A 111 4.91 24.12 4.71
C MET A 111 3.66 24.04 5.59
N LEU A 112 3.03 22.88 5.63
CA LEU A 112 1.80 22.66 6.39
C LEU A 112 2.03 22.48 7.89
N LYS A 113 3.28 22.21 8.33
CA LYS A 113 3.64 21.97 9.73
C LYS A 113 2.65 21.07 10.47
N LEU A 114 2.19 20.02 9.78
CA LEU A 114 1.20 19.11 10.35
C LEU A 114 1.80 18.37 11.55
N PRO A 115 1.07 18.22 12.65
CA PRO A 115 1.49 17.39 13.76
C PRO A 115 1.42 15.91 13.32
N VAL A 116 2.52 15.41 12.76
CA VAL A 116 2.66 14.01 12.37
C VAL A 116 3.35 13.29 13.51
N PRO A 117 2.86 12.13 13.97
CA PRO A 117 3.54 11.34 14.98
C PRO A 117 4.86 10.83 14.46
N GLU A 118 5.83 10.70 15.35
CA GLU A 118 7.07 10.01 15.05
C GLU A 118 6.76 8.51 14.90
N ALA A 119 7.22 7.90 13.80
CA ALA A 119 6.96 6.50 13.50
C ALA A 119 8.26 5.71 13.48
N GLU A 120 8.27 4.59 14.16
CA GLU A 120 9.33 3.60 14.10
C GLU A 120 8.94 2.50 13.10
N TYR A 121 9.84 2.19 12.17
CA TYR A 121 9.59 1.19 11.13
C TYR A 121 10.38 -0.07 11.45
N GLU A 122 9.68 -1.18 11.61
CA GLU A 122 10.27 -2.49 11.80
C GLU A 122 9.99 -3.38 10.57
N ASN A 123 11.06 -3.88 9.94
CA ASN A 123 10.95 -4.85 8.87
C ASN A 123 11.21 -6.25 9.42
N VAL A 124 10.17 -7.06 9.52
CA VAL A 124 10.26 -8.44 9.97
C VAL A 124 10.51 -9.35 8.77
N VAL A 125 11.70 -9.93 8.70
CA VAL A 125 12.10 -10.86 7.63
C VAL A 125 11.96 -12.29 8.12
N LEU A 126 11.14 -13.06 7.41
CA LEU A 126 10.87 -14.47 7.73
C LEU A 126 11.58 -15.40 6.74
N LYS A 127 11.95 -16.57 7.23
CA LYS A 127 12.51 -17.63 6.38
C LYS A 127 11.36 -18.37 5.67
N PRO A 128 11.46 -18.60 4.35
CA PRO A 128 10.46 -19.37 3.63
C PRO A 128 10.47 -20.84 4.07
N SER A 129 9.30 -21.48 4.05
CA SER A 129 9.17 -22.94 4.21
C SER A 129 9.77 -23.68 3.01
N GLU A 130 10.05 -24.97 3.14
CA GLU A 130 10.51 -25.82 2.03
C GLU A 130 9.51 -25.77 0.87
N TYR A 131 8.22 -25.90 1.16
CA TYR A 131 7.16 -25.79 0.16
C TYR A 131 7.17 -24.43 -0.57
N GLN A 132 7.39 -23.34 0.15
CA GLN A 132 7.50 -22.01 -0.46
C GLN A 132 8.70 -21.92 -1.42
N GLN A 133 9.82 -22.54 -1.05
CA GLN A 133 11.02 -22.58 -1.91
C GLN A 133 10.77 -23.37 -3.20
N ASP A 134 10.14 -24.54 -3.12
CA ASP A 134 9.79 -25.37 -4.27
C ASP A 134 8.79 -24.66 -5.19
N MET A 135 7.80 -24.01 -4.62
CA MET A 135 6.81 -23.24 -5.38
C MET A 135 7.41 -22.03 -6.10
N VAL A 136 8.42 -21.37 -5.52
CA VAL A 136 9.14 -20.28 -6.20
C VAL A 136 9.83 -20.78 -7.47
N ALA A 137 10.43 -21.97 -7.43
CA ALA A 137 11.01 -22.60 -8.63
C ALA A 137 9.94 -22.86 -9.70
N SER A 138 8.79 -23.41 -9.32
CA SER A 138 7.67 -23.62 -10.23
C SER A 138 7.11 -22.30 -10.82
N LEU A 139 7.04 -21.23 -10.02
CA LEU A 139 6.64 -19.91 -10.52
C LEU A 139 7.65 -19.35 -11.53
N ALA A 140 8.93 -19.60 -11.34
CA ALA A 140 9.98 -19.20 -12.30
C ALA A 140 9.84 -19.95 -13.63
N GLU A 141 9.60 -21.26 -13.61
CA GLU A 141 9.36 -22.07 -14.81
C GLU A 141 8.10 -21.60 -15.58
N ARG A 142 7.03 -21.28 -14.86
CA ARG A 142 5.81 -20.72 -15.46
C ARG A 142 6.08 -19.37 -16.10
N ALA A 143 6.86 -18.51 -15.47
CA ALA A 143 7.23 -17.20 -15.99
C ALA A 143 8.06 -17.31 -17.27
N GLU A 144 8.98 -18.28 -17.35
CA GLU A 144 9.72 -18.61 -18.57
C GLU A 144 8.81 -19.09 -19.69
N ALA A 145 7.88 -19.99 -19.39
CA ALA A 145 6.93 -20.51 -20.37
C ALA A 145 6.04 -19.40 -20.98
N VAL A 146 5.61 -18.45 -20.15
CA VAL A 146 4.85 -17.26 -20.60
C VAL A 146 5.72 -16.34 -21.45
N ARG A 147 6.97 -16.09 -21.05
CA ARG A 147 7.92 -15.27 -21.82
C ARG A 147 8.20 -15.84 -23.19
N ASP A 148 8.42 -17.16 -23.26
CA ASP A 148 8.72 -17.88 -24.49
C ASP A 148 7.47 -18.15 -25.34
N ARG A 149 6.29 -17.64 -24.90
CA ARG A 149 4.98 -17.85 -25.57
C ARG A 149 4.61 -19.33 -25.74
N ARG A 150 5.06 -20.19 -24.84
CA ARG A 150 4.74 -21.63 -24.83
C ARG A 150 3.34 -21.91 -24.23
N VAL A 151 2.76 -20.93 -23.54
CA VAL A 151 1.44 -21.02 -22.89
C VAL A 151 0.58 -19.86 -23.34
N ASP A 152 -0.71 -20.13 -23.58
CA ASP A 152 -1.70 -19.11 -23.93
C ASP A 152 -1.88 -18.13 -22.74
N ALA A 153 -1.96 -16.84 -23.01
CA ALA A 153 -2.12 -15.79 -22.01
C ALA A 153 -3.45 -15.91 -21.22
N ALA A 154 -4.47 -16.59 -21.78
CA ALA A 154 -5.71 -16.89 -21.09
C ALA A 154 -5.54 -18.01 -20.05
N VAL A 155 -4.60 -18.93 -20.26
CA VAL A 155 -4.30 -20.04 -19.34
C VAL A 155 -3.38 -19.56 -18.22
N ASP A 156 -2.25 -18.92 -18.57
CA ASP A 156 -1.29 -18.36 -17.61
C ASP A 156 -0.66 -17.07 -18.14
N ASN A 157 -0.36 -16.15 -17.21
CA ASN A 157 0.25 -14.86 -17.56
C ASN A 157 1.00 -14.30 -16.36
N MET A 158 1.87 -13.30 -16.61
CA MET A 158 2.70 -12.68 -15.57
C MET A 158 1.90 -12.09 -14.41
N LEU A 159 0.67 -11.58 -14.65
CA LEU A 159 -0.16 -11.04 -13.59
C LEU A 159 -0.63 -12.15 -12.63
N LYS A 160 -1.06 -13.28 -13.19
CA LYS A 160 -1.49 -14.45 -12.40
C LYS A 160 -0.31 -15.01 -11.60
N ILE A 161 0.85 -15.21 -12.24
CA ILE A 161 2.07 -15.70 -11.59
C ILE A 161 2.50 -14.76 -10.45
N THR A 162 2.49 -13.44 -10.69
CA THR A 162 2.83 -12.45 -9.65
C THR A 162 1.83 -12.49 -8.49
N ASN A 163 0.54 -12.66 -8.77
CA ASN A 163 -0.49 -12.77 -7.73
C ASN A 163 -0.34 -14.04 -6.92
N ASP A 164 -0.04 -15.18 -7.58
CA ASP A 164 0.25 -16.45 -6.91
C ASP A 164 1.49 -16.33 -6.01
N GLY A 165 2.56 -15.68 -6.50
CA GLY A 165 3.77 -15.43 -5.71
C GLY A 165 3.49 -14.55 -4.49
N ARG A 166 2.65 -13.53 -4.62
CA ARG A 166 2.23 -12.68 -3.48
C ARG A 166 1.41 -13.46 -2.44
N LYS A 167 0.48 -14.31 -2.89
CA LYS A 167 -0.30 -15.21 -2.02
C LYS A 167 0.61 -16.19 -1.28
N LEU A 168 1.52 -16.83 -2.02
CA LEU A 168 2.51 -17.76 -1.45
C LEU A 168 3.37 -17.11 -0.38
N ALA A 169 3.80 -15.86 -0.64
CA ALA A 169 4.61 -15.08 0.31
C ALA A 169 3.82 -14.63 1.54
N LEU A 170 2.50 -14.53 1.46
CA LEU A 170 1.63 -14.21 2.59
C LEU A 170 1.36 -15.45 3.44
N ASP A 171 0.80 -16.49 2.82
CA ASP A 171 0.53 -17.77 3.45
C ASP A 171 0.40 -18.86 2.38
N GLN A 172 1.12 -19.98 2.57
CA GLN A 172 1.12 -21.10 1.62
C GLN A 172 -0.27 -21.72 1.43
N ARG A 173 -1.14 -21.65 2.45
CA ARG A 173 -2.54 -22.15 2.41
C ARG A 173 -3.43 -21.36 1.44
N LEU A 174 -3.02 -20.15 1.03
CA LEU A 174 -3.72 -19.40 -0.03
C LEU A 174 -3.52 -19.97 -1.45
N ILE A 175 -2.51 -20.83 -1.60
CA ILE A 175 -2.24 -21.57 -2.85
C ILE A 175 -2.83 -22.98 -2.76
N ASN A 176 -2.67 -23.64 -1.61
CA ASN A 176 -3.21 -24.96 -1.36
C ASN A 176 -3.65 -25.05 0.11
N ASP A 177 -4.94 -25.06 0.36
CA ASP A 177 -5.56 -25.07 1.67
C ASP A 177 -5.38 -26.40 2.44
N MET A 178 -4.93 -27.46 1.74
CA MET A 178 -4.55 -28.75 2.35
C MET A 178 -3.21 -28.71 3.09
N LEU A 179 -2.42 -27.65 2.90
CA LEU A 179 -1.13 -27.52 3.54
C LEU A 179 -1.29 -27.17 5.03
N PRO A 180 -0.36 -27.67 5.87
CA PRO A 180 -0.35 -27.32 7.29
C PRO A 180 -0.05 -25.81 7.49
N ASP A 181 -0.46 -25.32 8.66
CA ASP A 181 -0.04 -24.00 9.11
C ASP A 181 1.49 -23.95 9.28
N ASN A 182 2.06 -22.85 8.87
CA ASN A 182 3.49 -22.59 9.07
C ASN A 182 3.67 -21.66 10.27
N GLU A 183 4.30 -22.15 11.33
CA GLU A 183 4.59 -21.37 12.54
C GLU A 183 5.39 -20.09 12.25
N ASN A 184 6.19 -20.08 11.19
CA ASN A 184 6.94 -18.92 10.73
C ASN A 184 6.23 -18.14 9.60
N SER A 185 4.90 -18.23 9.50
CA SER A 185 4.14 -17.46 8.52
C SER A 185 4.04 -15.98 8.94
N LYS A 186 3.78 -15.11 7.97
CA LYS A 186 3.54 -13.70 8.25
C LYS A 186 2.34 -13.50 9.18
N ALA A 187 1.30 -14.32 9.03
CA ALA A 187 0.11 -14.26 9.88
C ALA A 187 0.45 -14.61 11.34
N THR A 188 1.19 -15.70 11.57
CA THR A 188 1.59 -16.12 12.91
C THR A 188 2.50 -15.10 13.59
N THR A 189 3.54 -14.63 12.89
CA THR A 189 4.45 -13.62 13.43
C THR A 189 3.75 -12.28 13.71
N CYS A 190 2.80 -11.88 12.85
CA CYS A 190 1.98 -10.71 13.11
C CYS A 190 1.14 -10.87 14.38
N VAL A 191 0.53 -12.04 14.59
CA VAL A 191 -0.25 -12.35 15.80
C VAL A 191 0.64 -12.25 17.05
N GLU A 192 1.86 -12.78 17.00
CA GLU A 192 2.78 -12.73 18.15
C GLU A 192 3.11 -11.29 18.53
N LYS A 193 3.57 -10.47 17.58
CA LYS A 193 3.88 -9.06 17.82
C LYS A 193 2.65 -8.26 18.24
N ALA A 194 1.52 -8.48 17.60
CA ALA A 194 0.28 -7.80 17.92
C ALA A 194 -0.23 -8.19 19.33
N PHE A 195 -0.06 -9.43 19.73
CA PHE A 195 -0.40 -9.90 21.07
C PHE A 195 0.51 -9.29 22.15
N GLU A 196 1.82 -9.24 21.91
CA GLU A 196 2.77 -8.59 22.84
C GLU A 196 2.38 -7.12 23.09
N ILE A 197 2.08 -6.36 22.04
CA ILE A 197 1.62 -4.97 22.16
C ILE A 197 0.29 -4.89 22.90
N TRP A 198 -0.64 -5.80 22.62
CA TRP A 198 -1.93 -5.86 23.29
C TRP A 198 -1.78 -6.09 24.80
N GLU A 199 -0.90 -6.99 25.19
CA GLU A 199 -0.64 -7.30 26.59
C GLU A 199 0.03 -6.14 27.32
N GLN A 200 1.08 -5.55 26.72
CA GLN A 200 1.80 -4.41 27.29
C GLN A 200 0.92 -3.16 27.45
N THR A 201 -0.09 -3.01 26.59
CA THR A 201 -0.98 -1.83 26.57
C THR A 201 -2.40 -2.13 27.06
N LYS A 202 -2.56 -3.13 27.91
CA LYS A 202 -3.87 -3.61 28.38
C LYS A 202 -4.64 -2.54 29.16
N GLU A 203 -3.97 -1.78 30.00
CA GLU A 203 -4.57 -0.71 30.81
C GLU A 203 -5.00 0.49 29.95
N GLN A 204 -4.17 0.88 28.98
CA GLN A 204 -4.44 1.99 28.05
C GLN A 204 -5.48 1.63 27.00
N LYS A 205 -5.79 0.34 26.83
CA LYS A 205 -6.66 -0.17 25.75
C LYS A 205 -6.25 0.35 24.37
N SER A 206 -4.96 0.34 24.09
CA SER A 206 -4.40 0.77 22.82
C SER A 206 -4.90 -0.11 21.69
N THR A 207 -5.04 0.48 20.50
CA THR A 207 -5.59 -0.17 19.33
C THR A 207 -4.53 -0.40 18.26
N GLN A 208 -4.73 -1.41 17.45
CA GLN A 208 -3.83 -1.81 16.40
C GLN A 208 -4.60 -2.06 15.10
N LEU A 209 -4.02 -1.70 13.96
CA LEU A 209 -4.58 -1.97 12.65
C LEU A 209 -3.74 -3.02 11.92
N ILE A 210 -4.41 -4.01 11.33
CA ILE A 210 -3.77 -5.06 10.54
C ILE A 210 -4.27 -4.96 9.11
N PHE A 211 -3.36 -4.69 8.18
CA PHE A 211 -3.64 -4.53 6.75
C PHE A 211 -3.31 -5.80 5.99
N CYS A 212 -4.31 -6.34 5.28
CA CYS A 212 -4.16 -7.48 4.39
C CYS A 212 -5.08 -7.32 3.18
N ASP A 213 -4.51 -7.21 1.98
CA ASP A 213 -5.25 -6.99 0.73
C ASP A 213 -5.55 -8.29 -0.02
N LEU A 214 -4.69 -9.32 0.14
CA LEU A 214 -4.74 -10.52 -0.69
C LEU A 214 -5.74 -11.58 -0.24
N SER A 215 -6.19 -11.54 1.00
CA SER A 215 -7.03 -12.58 1.61
C SER A 215 -8.22 -11.99 2.35
N THR A 216 -9.00 -11.15 1.66
CA THR A 216 -10.21 -10.56 2.25
C THR A 216 -11.29 -11.62 2.45
N PRO A 217 -12.07 -11.57 3.55
CA PRO A 217 -13.13 -12.54 3.81
C PRO A 217 -14.18 -12.56 2.70
N LYS A 218 -14.54 -13.74 2.20
CA LYS A 218 -15.54 -13.93 1.14
C LYS A 218 -16.83 -14.55 1.66
N GLY A 219 -16.80 -15.19 2.83
CA GLY A 219 -17.94 -15.89 3.40
C GLY A 219 -18.27 -17.21 2.71
N ASP A 220 -17.36 -17.75 1.89
CA ASP A 220 -17.54 -19.00 1.12
C ASP A 220 -16.93 -20.23 1.83
N GLY A 221 -16.45 -20.07 3.07
CA GLY A 221 -15.82 -21.14 3.84
C GLY A 221 -14.40 -21.47 3.41
N THR A 222 -13.83 -20.79 2.42
CA THR A 222 -12.43 -20.97 2.03
C THR A 222 -11.51 -20.37 3.07
N PHE A 223 -10.28 -20.93 3.18
CA PHE A 223 -9.27 -20.38 4.06
C PHE A 223 -9.02 -18.91 3.78
N ASN A 224 -9.00 -18.09 4.83
CA ASN A 224 -8.59 -16.70 4.73
C ASN A 224 -7.75 -16.28 5.96
N VAL A 225 -6.83 -15.36 5.74
CA VAL A 225 -5.86 -14.91 6.76
C VAL A 225 -6.55 -14.10 7.88
N TYR A 226 -7.68 -13.46 7.62
CA TYR A 226 -8.41 -12.69 8.64
C TYR A 226 -8.94 -13.59 9.75
N GLU A 227 -9.63 -14.68 9.37
CA GLU A 227 -10.16 -15.63 10.33
C GLU A 227 -9.05 -16.41 11.04
N ASP A 228 -7.95 -16.70 10.35
CA ASP A 228 -6.78 -17.36 10.94
C ASP A 228 -6.14 -16.48 12.02
N ILE A 229 -5.93 -15.18 11.74
CA ILE A 229 -5.42 -14.22 12.72
C ILE A 229 -6.38 -14.08 13.90
N LYS A 230 -7.68 -13.93 13.64
CA LYS A 230 -8.70 -13.85 14.69
C LYS A 230 -8.64 -15.07 15.59
N LYS A 231 -8.64 -16.27 15.01
CA LYS A 231 -8.55 -17.54 15.74
C LYS A 231 -7.30 -17.60 16.62
N LYS A 232 -6.12 -17.31 16.05
CA LYS A 232 -4.85 -17.33 16.78
C LYS A 232 -4.79 -16.30 17.91
N LEU A 233 -5.35 -15.10 17.72
CA LEU A 233 -5.45 -14.10 18.78
C LEU A 233 -6.35 -14.60 19.93
N MET A 234 -7.49 -15.22 19.59
CA MET A 234 -8.40 -15.79 20.58
C MET A 234 -7.77 -16.96 21.34
N GLU A 235 -6.99 -17.82 20.69
CA GLU A 235 -6.23 -18.91 21.30
C GLU A 235 -5.19 -18.39 22.30
N LYS A 236 -4.64 -17.19 22.06
CA LYS A 236 -3.75 -16.48 23.01
C LYS A 236 -4.51 -15.77 24.16
N GLY A 237 -5.84 -15.77 24.14
CA GLY A 237 -6.67 -15.20 25.20
C GLY A 237 -7.22 -13.80 24.91
N VAL A 238 -7.11 -13.30 23.70
CA VAL A 238 -7.76 -12.03 23.31
C VAL A 238 -9.28 -12.27 23.18
N PRO A 239 -10.12 -11.45 23.86
CA PRO A 239 -11.57 -11.57 23.72
C PRO A 239 -12.06 -11.31 22.31
N GLU A 240 -13.01 -12.12 21.82
CA GLU A 240 -13.53 -12.01 20.44
C GLU A 240 -14.08 -10.61 20.13
N ASN A 241 -14.75 -9.98 21.10
CA ASN A 241 -15.33 -8.65 20.95
C ASN A 241 -14.29 -7.52 20.81
N GLU A 242 -13.02 -7.79 21.07
CA GLU A 242 -11.91 -6.85 20.84
C GLU A 242 -11.33 -6.93 19.41
N ILE A 243 -11.78 -7.91 18.61
CA ILE A 243 -11.31 -8.14 17.23
C ILE A 243 -12.45 -7.84 16.26
N ALA A 244 -12.22 -7.05 15.25
CA ALA A 244 -13.23 -6.73 14.24
C ALA A 244 -12.65 -6.63 12.83
N PHE A 245 -13.49 -6.92 11.84
CA PHE A 245 -13.17 -6.77 10.42
C PHE A 245 -13.92 -5.56 9.85
N ILE A 246 -13.22 -4.68 9.12
CA ILE A 246 -13.85 -3.55 8.43
C ILE A 246 -14.88 -4.05 7.40
N HIS A 247 -14.71 -5.28 6.90
CA HIS A 247 -15.58 -5.89 5.90
C HIS A 247 -16.99 -6.20 6.41
N ASP A 248 -17.17 -6.33 7.73
CA ASP A 248 -18.47 -6.56 8.36
C ASP A 248 -19.30 -5.26 8.45
N ALA A 249 -18.65 -4.12 8.33
CA ALA A 249 -19.29 -2.80 8.36
C ALA A 249 -19.61 -2.31 6.94
N ASN A 250 -20.70 -2.85 6.35
CA ASN A 250 -21.07 -2.59 4.94
C ASN A 250 -21.80 -1.26 4.70
N THR A 251 -22.19 -0.55 5.74
CA THR A 251 -22.84 0.76 5.64
C THR A 251 -22.05 1.83 6.36
N GLU A 252 -22.18 3.10 5.97
CA GLU A 252 -21.49 4.21 6.61
C GLU A 252 -21.85 4.32 8.11
N LEU A 253 -23.12 4.01 8.47
CA LEU A 253 -23.53 3.98 9.87
C LEU A 253 -22.79 2.91 10.67
N ARG A 254 -22.72 1.68 10.17
CA ARG A 254 -21.98 0.59 10.82
C ARG A 254 -20.49 0.87 10.89
N LYS A 255 -19.90 1.52 9.87
CA LYS A 255 -18.51 1.97 9.93
C LYS A 255 -18.30 3.01 11.03
N ALA A 256 -19.19 3.99 11.13
CA ALA A 256 -19.10 5.02 12.16
C ALA A 256 -19.19 4.42 13.59
N GLU A 257 -20.09 3.44 13.79
CA GLU A 257 -20.21 2.69 15.04
C GLU A 257 -18.92 1.87 15.34
N LEU A 258 -18.40 1.15 14.34
CA LEU A 258 -17.17 0.38 14.48
C LEU A 258 -15.99 1.29 14.85
N PHE A 259 -15.84 2.41 14.14
CA PHE A 259 -14.77 3.37 14.44
C PHE A 259 -14.94 4.00 15.84
N GLY A 260 -16.18 4.18 16.31
CA GLY A 260 -16.46 4.57 17.68
C GLY A 260 -15.95 3.54 18.70
N LYS A 261 -16.18 2.26 18.47
CA LYS A 261 -15.68 1.16 19.30
C LYS A 261 -14.15 1.06 19.28
N VAL A 262 -13.51 1.30 18.13
CA VAL A 262 -12.04 1.36 18.04
C VAL A 262 -11.50 2.55 18.83
N ARG A 263 -12.04 3.76 18.65
CA ARG A 263 -11.61 4.95 19.40
C ARG A 263 -11.77 4.82 20.93
N SER A 264 -12.80 4.12 21.38
CA SER A 264 -13.01 3.86 22.80
C SER A 264 -12.11 2.75 23.38
N GLY A 265 -11.45 1.97 22.52
CA GLY A 265 -10.66 0.81 22.92
C GLY A 265 -11.50 -0.43 23.26
N GLN A 266 -12.78 -0.47 22.86
CA GLN A 266 -13.61 -1.67 22.92
C GLN A 266 -13.18 -2.70 21.87
N VAL A 267 -12.84 -2.23 20.67
CA VAL A 267 -12.18 -3.02 19.63
C VAL A 267 -10.72 -2.62 19.61
N ARG A 268 -9.84 -3.56 19.91
CA ARG A 268 -8.40 -3.32 19.98
C ARG A 268 -7.66 -3.75 18.72
N PHE A 269 -8.23 -4.67 17.94
CA PHE A 269 -7.72 -5.12 16.65
C PHE A 269 -8.74 -4.84 15.56
N LEU A 270 -8.37 -4.00 14.60
CA LEU A 270 -9.16 -3.78 13.39
C LEU A 270 -8.40 -4.30 12.19
N LEU A 271 -8.94 -5.33 11.53
CA LEU A 271 -8.38 -5.92 10.33
C LEU A 271 -9.11 -5.38 9.09
N GLY A 272 -8.34 -5.08 8.05
CA GLY A 272 -8.95 -4.61 6.80
C GLY A 272 -7.98 -4.46 5.64
N SER A 273 -8.54 -4.21 4.47
CA SER A 273 -7.75 -3.93 3.28
C SER A 273 -7.33 -2.46 3.21
N THR A 274 -6.22 -2.20 2.53
CA THR A 274 -5.75 -0.84 2.24
C THR A 274 -6.83 0.00 1.56
N GLN A 275 -7.65 -0.60 0.70
CA GLN A 275 -8.73 0.10 0.03
C GLN A 275 -9.83 0.55 1.00
N LYS A 276 -10.19 -0.27 1.99
CA LYS A 276 -11.27 0.06 2.95
C LYS A 276 -10.79 0.89 4.14
N MET A 277 -9.55 0.73 4.58
CA MET A 277 -8.98 1.41 5.75
C MET A 277 -7.94 2.49 5.42
N GLY A 278 -7.42 2.54 4.19
CA GLY A 278 -6.32 3.43 3.83
C GLY A 278 -6.68 4.91 3.74
N ALA A 279 -7.97 5.26 3.67
CA ALA A 279 -8.43 6.64 3.62
C ALA A 279 -9.75 6.80 4.36
N GLY A 280 -9.94 7.95 5.03
CA GLY A 280 -11.19 8.28 5.73
C GLY A 280 -11.44 7.51 7.02
N THR A 281 -10.50 6.71 7.49
CA THR A 281 -10.62 5.94 8.72
C THR A 281 -10.16 6.78 9.89
N ASN A 282 -11.09 7.23 10.70
CA ASN A 282 -10.83 8.08 11.88
C ASN A 282 -10.81 7.24 13.16
N VAL A 283 -9.68 6.58 13.45
CA VAL A 283 -9.50 5.66 14.60
C VAL A 283 -8.22 5.92 15.40
N GLN A 284 -7.64 7.12 15.29
CA GLN A 284 -6.29 7.43 15.77
C GLN A 284 -6.16 7.59 17.29
N ASP A 285 -7.29 7.74 18.01
CA ASP A 285 -7.28 8.19 19.42
C ASP A 285 -6.45 7.28 20.33
N ARG A 286 -6.42 5.97 20.04
CA ARG A 286 -5.68 4.95 20.81
C ARG A 286 -4.76 4.09 19.96
N LEU A 287 -4.53 4.51 18.72
CA LEU A 287 -3.73 3.74 17.75
C LEU A 287 -2.25 3.78 18.11
N ILE A 288 -1.63 2.62 18.27
CA ILE A 288 -0.22 2.48 18.63
C ILE A 288 0.59 1.71 17.58
N ALA A 289 -0.02 0.81 16.83
CA ALA A 289 0.68 0.00 15.85
C ALA A 289 -0.11 -0.25 14.56
N LEU A 290 0.63 -0.34 13.46
CA LEU A 290 0.15 -0.69 12.12
C LEU A 290 0.92 -1.91 11.63
N HIS A 291 0.23 -2.97 11.27
CA HIS A 291 0.83 -4.19 10.74
C HIS A 291 0.47 -4.35 9.27
N HIS A 292 1.46 -4.43 8.39
CA HIS A 292 1.29 -4.68 6.97
C HIS A 292 1.73 -6.10 6.63
N LEU A 293 0.78 -6.99 6.33
CA LEU A 293 1.06 -8.37 5.98
C LEU A 293 1.44 -8.54 4.51
N ASP A 294 0.87 -7.71 3.66
CA ASP A 294 1.19 -7.65 2.24
C ASP A 294 1.46 -6.20 1.80
N VAL A 295 2.23 -6.07 0.73
CA VAL A 295 2.61 -4.75 0.20
C VAL A 295 1.61 -4.36 -0.88
N PRO A 296 0.94 -3.20 -0.77
CA PRO A 296 0.08 -2.70 -1.83
C PRO A 296 0.88 -2.42 -3.10
N TRP A 297 0.22 -2.47 -4.27
CA TRP A 297 0.86 -2.20 -5.56
C TRP A 297 1.50 -0.81 -5.64
N ARG A 298 0.95 0.14 -4.89
CA ARG A 298 1.49 1.50 -4.80
C ARG A 298 2.17 1.67 -3.46
N PRO A 299 3.51 1.74 -3.41
CA PRO A 299 4.23 2.00 -2.15
C PRO A 299 3.82 3.30 -1.44
N SER A 300 3.22 4.28 -2.18
CA SER A 300 2.62 5.49 -1.60
C SER A 300 1.44 5.20 -0.68
N ASP A 301 0.75 4.09 -0.87
CA ASP A 301 -0.42 3.75 -0.05
C ASP A 301 0.00 3.42 1.39
N VAL A 302 1.15 2.77 1.59
CA VAL A 302 1.73 2.58 2.92
C VAL A 302 2.01 3.92 3.61
N GLY A 303 2.66 4.85 2.92
CA GLY A 303 2.96 6.17 3.47
C GLY A 303 1.71 7.05 3.67
N ARG A 304 0.63 6.85 2.89
CA ARG A 304 -0.64 7.55 3.05
C ARG A 304 -1.35 7.13 4.32
N ILE A 305 -1.36 5.84 4.62
CA ILE A 305 -1.95 5.29 5.84
C ILE A 305 -1.35 5.99 7.05
N LEU A 306 -0.04 6.10 7.13
CA LEU A 306 0.67 6.75 8.23
C LEU A 306 0.29 8.22 8.42
N ARG A 307 0.06 8.95 7.32
CA ARG A 307 -0.33 10.37 7.37
C ARG A 307 -1.79 10.57 7.75
N THR A 308 -2.65 9.61 7.42
CA THR A 308 -4.07 9.66 7.77
C THR A 308 -4.26 9.48 9.27
N PHE A 309 -3.36 8.77 9.94
CA PHE A 309 -3.46 8.51 11.37
C PHE A 309 -2.69 9.55 12.18
N LYS A 310 -3.39 10.59 12.61
CA LYS A 310 -2.90 11.56 13.59
C LYS A 310 -3.13 10.98 14.99
N ILE A 311 -2.06 10.67 15.69
CA ILE A 311 -2.19 10.30 17.11
C ILE A 311 -2.45 11.58 17.92
N LYS A 312 -3.52 11.58 18.69
CA LYS A 312 -3.74 12.64 19.68
C LYS A 312 -2.77 12.47 20.84
N LYS A 313 -2.20 13.57 21.29
CA LYS A 313 -1.16 13.70 22.32
C LYS A 313 -1.47 13.07 23.70
N ASN A 314 -2.64 12.46 23.93
CA ASN A 314 -3.11 12.02 25.25
C ASN A 314 -3.02 10.49 25.47
N VAL A 315 -2.42 9.74 24.56
CA VAL A 315 -2.00 8.38 24.86
C VAL A 315 -0.57 8.51 25.38
N GLU A 316 -0.32 8.19 26.63
CA GLU A 316 1.01 7.90 27.13
C GLU A 316 1.48 6.64 26.37
N VAL A 317 1.98 6.85 25.19
CA VAL A 317 2.69 5.88 24.39
C VAL A 317 4.02 5.68 25.09
N THR A 318 4.42 4.44 25.36
CA THR A 318 5.71 4.03 25.91
C THR A 318 6.74 5.16 25.93
N ASP A 319 7.55 5.32 26.95
CA ASP A 319 8.45 6.45 27.26
C ASP A 319 9.08 7.24 26.09
N ASN A 320 8.89 6.84 24.83
CA ASN A 320 9.47 7.43 23.62
C ASN A 320 8.47 7.93 22.56
N GLY A 321 7.15 7.83 22.73
CA GLY A 321 6.17 8.43 21.77
C GLY A 321 6.19 7.86 20.34
N LYS A 322 6.64 6.63 20.14
CA LYS A 322 6.84 6.01 18.83
C LYS A 322 5.73 5.05 18.44
N ILE A 323 5.29 5.09 17.16
CA ILE A 323 4.42 4.07 16.56
C ILE A 323 5.29 2.98 15.93
N ILE A 324 4.97 1.72 16.24
CA ILE A 324 5.61 0.57 15.61
C ILE A 324 4.81 0.19 14.35
N ILE A 325 5.48 0.11 13.20
CA ILE A 325 4.88 -0.20 11.90
C ILE A 325 5.51 -1.47 11.33
#